data_b54e267636c23c80c4ba092150b3dc85
#
_entry.id   b54e267636c23c80c4ba092150b3dc85
#
_cell.length_a   1.000
_cell.length_b   1.000
_cell.length_c   1.000
_cell.angle_alpha   90.00
_cell.angle_beta   90.00
_cell.angle_gamma   90.00
#
_symmetry.space_group_name_H-M   'P 1'
#
loop_
_entity.id
_entity.type
_entity.pdbx_description
1 polymer ?
#
loop_
_entity_poly.entity_id
_entity_poly.type
_entity_poly.pdbx_seq_one_letter_code
_entity_poly.pdbx_strand_id
1 'polypeptide(L)'
;ILDFESTLVVNKDRSVNVTERIKVNVEGINIQRGIFRDIITTMQNERGKKQRLTLTVLEVLKDGAPENYVTESKGINTRIKIGNADIILSNGEYTYTIKYNLNRQVRFFDGYDEVYWNVTGNEWPFSIDKASVTITLPQEATISQHAGYSGLSGATGCSCTSSLVGNSSVHYETTIGLSVYEGLTVAVGWQKGV
;
A
#
# COMPACT_ATOMS: atom_id res chain seq x y z
N ILE A 1 0.00 -12.46 -8.36
CA ILE A 1 1.01 -11.89 -7.44
C ILE A 1 1.29 -12.95 -6.38
N LEU A 2 2.55 -13.37 -6.23
CA LEU A 2 2.95 -14.41 -5.29
C LEU A 2 3.06 -13.86 -3.85
N ASP A 3 3.60 -12.63 -3.72
CA ASP A 3 3.78 -11.99 -2.43
C ASP A 3 3.71 -10.47 -2.57
N PHE A 4 2.99 -9.83 -1.66
CA PHE A 4 2.86 -8.38 -1.54
C PHE A 4 3.21 -7.96 -0.12
N GLU A 5 4.44 -7.50 0.07
CA GLU A 5 4.94 -7.03 1.36
C GLU A 5 5.00 -5.50 1.36
N SER A 6 4.48 -4.87 2.41
CA SER A 6 4.52 -3.42 2.56
C SER A 6 5.10 -3.02 3.93
N THR A 7 5.89 -1.96 3.94
CA THR A 7 6.30 -1.27 5.16
C THR A 7 5.85 0.18 5.07
N LEU A 8 5.15 0.64 6.09
CA LEU A 8 4.61 1.99 6.18
C LEU A 8 5.16 2.67 7.44
N VAL A 9 5.84 3.78 7.28
CA VAL A 9 6.32 4.63 8.38
C VAL A 9 5.52 5.93 8.38
N VAL A 10 4.78 6.18 9.46
CA VAL A 10 4.02 7.41 9.65
C VAL A 10 4.95 8.48 10.20
N ASN A 11 5.01 9.64 9.53
CA ASN A 11 5.85 10.76 9.93
C ASN A 11 5.04 11.80 10.74
N LYS A 12 5.71 12.60 11.57
CA LYS A 12 5.09 13.67 12.39
C LYS A 12 4.44 14.77 11.53
N ASP A 13 4.88 14.96 10.30
CA ASP A 13 4.28 15.90 9.33
C ASP A 13 3.03 15.36 8.63
N ARG A 14 2.51 14.19 9.08
CA ARG A 14 1.35 13.48 8.55
C ARG A 14 1.58 12.82 7.20
N SER A 15 2.79 12.83 6.70
CA SER A 15 3.15 12.03 5.54
C SER A 15 3.42 10.58 5.95
N VAL A 16 3.43 9.68 4.97
CA VAL A 16 3.86 8.30 5.14
C VAL A 16 4.97 7.99 4.14
N ASN A 17 6.00 7.29 4.62
CA ASN A 17 6.98 6.66 3.76
C ASN A 17 6.59 5.20 3.58
N VAL A 18 6.47 4.78 2.35
CA VAL A 18 6.04 3.42 2.00
C VAL A 18 7.13 2.74 1.20
N THR A 19 7.39 1.50 1.55
CA THR A 19 8.18 0.57 0.75
C THR A 19 7.31 -0.65 0.46
N GLU A 20 7.07 -0.92 -0.82
CA GLU A 20 6.35 -2.11 -1.29
C GLU A 20 7.32 -3.05 -1.99
N ARG A 21 7.25 -4.33 -1.68
CA ARG A 21 7.91 -5.42 -2.40
C ARG A 21 6.84 -6.33 -2.99
N ILE A 22 6.76 -6.37 -4.31
CA ILE A 22 5.72 -7.09 -5.03
C ILE A 22 6.39 -8.17 -5.86
N LYS A 23 6.26 -9.41 -5.43
CA LYS A 23 6.76 -10.58 -6.16
C LYS A 23 5.68 -11.10 -7.10
N VAL A 24 5.99 -11.18 -8.37
CA VAL A 24 5.07 -11.62 -9.43
C VAL A 24 5.63 -12.81 -10.18
N ASN A 25 4.73 -13.64 -10.72
CA ASN A 25 5.08 -14.61 -11.75
C ASN A 25 4.67 -14.08 -13.11
N VAL A 26 5.64 -13.93 -14.01
CA VAL A 26 5.43 -13.53 -15.41
C VAL A 26 5.23 -14.78 -16.24
N GLU A 27 4.03 -14.94 -16.78
CA GLU A 27 3.67 -16.06 -17.67
C GLU A 27 3.47 -15.62 -19.13
N GLY A 28 3.72 -14.33 -19.42
CA GLY A 28 3.62 -13.79 -20.79
C GLY A 28 2.19 -13.53 -21.27
N ILE A 29 1.18 -13.63 -20.41
CA ILE A 29 -0.24 -13.38 -20.72
C ILE A 29 -0.69 -12.09 -20.05
N ASN A 30 -0.80 -12.08 -18.72
CA ASN A 30 -1.29 -10.92 -17.95
C ASN A 30 -0.16 -9.92 -17.65
N ILE A 31 1.03 -10.42 -17.30
CA ILE A 31 2.23 -9.63 -17.07
C ILE A 31 3.21 -9.93 -18.19
N GLN A 32 3.53 -8.92 -19.01
CA GLN A 32 4.40 -9.06 -20.17
C GLN A 32 5.60 -8.09 -20.14
N ARG A 33 5.41 -6.85 -19.72
CA ARG A 33 6.42 -5.78 -19.81
C ARG A 33 6.68 -5.06 -18.50
N GLY A 34 6.02 -5.50 -17.43
CA GLY A 34 6.08 -4.87 -16.13
C GLY A 34 4.74 -4.85 -15.44
N ILE A 35 4.60 -4.04 -14.39
CA ILE A 35 3.39 -3.95 -13.58
C ILE A 35 2.88 -2.50 -13.49
N PHE A 36 1.60 -2.36 -13.14
CA PHE A 36 0.99 -1.08 -12.80
C PHE A 36 0.65 -1.06 -11.31
N ARG A 37 1.02 0.02 -10.63
CA ARG A 37 0.62 0.26 -9.24
C ARG A 37 -0.22 1.52 -9.15
N ASP A 38 -1.49 1.38 -8.78
CA ASP A 38 -2.43 2.49 -8.61
C ASP A 38 -2.46 2.92 -7.13
N ILE A 39 -2.10 4.17 -6.85
CA ILE A 39 -2.10 4.77 -5.51
C ILE A 39 -3.18 5.84 -5.44
N ILE A 40 -4.06 5.81 -4.44
CA ILE A 40 -5.09 6.84 -4.24
C ILE A 40 -4.39 8.17 -3.92
N THR A 41 -4.59 9.17 -4.79
CA THR A 41 -4.03 10.53 -4.64
C THR A 41 -5.09 11.62 -4.67
N THR A 42 -6.36 11.25 -4.67
CA THR A 42 -7.48 12.18 -4.51
C THR A 42 -8.47 11.61 -3.51
N MET A 43 -8.72 12.31 -2.43
CA MET A 43 -9.70 11.95 -1.40
C MET A 43 -10.65 13.12 -1.15
N GLN A 44 -11.69 12.88 -0.36
CA GLN A 44 -12.53 13.93 0.19
C GLN A 44 -12.02 14.31 1.57
N ASN A 45 -11.91 15.61 1.86
CA ASN A 45 -11.64 16.08 3.21
C ASN A 45 -12.94 16.04 4.07
N GLU A 46 -12.82 16.36 5.35
CA GLU A 46 -13.93 16.40 6.32
C GLU A 46 -15.13 17.26 5.88
N ARG A 47 -14.91 18.24 5.00
CA ARG A 47 -15.94 19.12 4.42
C ARG A 47 -16.51 18.61 3.09
N GLY A 48 -16.19 17.36 2.70
CA GLY A 48 -16.61 16.75 1.44
C GLY A 48 -15.93 17.34 0.18
N LYS A 49 -14.94 18.24 0.34
CA LYS A 49 -14.21 18.80 -0.80
C LYS A 49 -13.11 17.86 -1.25
N LYS A 50 -12.97 17.71 -2.58
CA LYS A 50 -11.85 16.97 -3.17
C LYS A 50 -10.52 17.60 -2.76
N GLN A 51 -9.62 16.77 -2.23
CA GLN A 51 -8.27 17.13 -1.83
C GLN A 51 -7.29 16.25 -2.60
N ARG A 52 -6.33 16.89 -3.28
CA ARG A 52 -5.25 16.20 -3.97
C ARG A 52 -4.10 15.97 -3.00
N LEU A 53 -3.57 14.77 -3.01
CA LEU A 53 -2.39 14.37 -2.25
C LEU A 53 -1.17 14.43 -3.16
N THR A 54 -0.01 14.72 -2.56
CA THR A 54 1.28 14.70 -3.27
C THR A 54 1.93 13.34 -3.08
N LEU A 55 2.05 12.61 -4.18
CA LEU A 55 2.83 11.38 -4.27
C LEU A 55 4.21 11.71 -4.82
N THR A 56 5.25 11.34 -4.10
CA THR A 56 6.65 11.44 -4.55
C THR A 56 7.24 10.04 -4.61
N VAL A 57 7.49 9.53 -5.81
CA VAL A 57 8.19 8.26 -6.01
C VAL A 57 9.68 8.50 -5.79
N LEU A 58 10.28 7.75 -4.87
CA LEU A 58 11.67 7.89 -4.45
C LEU A 58 12.60 6.89 -5.15
N GLU A 59 12.10 5.66 -5.34
CA GLU A 59 12.88 4.60 -5.95
C GLU A 59 11.95 3.54 -6.55
N VAL A 60 12.34 3.00 -7.70
CA VAL A 60 11.71 1.82 -8.30
C VAL A 60 12.80 0.86 -8.74
N LEU A 61 12.73 -0.37 -8.25
CA LEU A 61 13.68 -1.44 -8.58
C LEU A 61 12.92 -2.65 -9.13
N LYS A 62 13.60 -3.43 -9.99
CA LYS A 62 13.25 -4.79 -10.38
C LYS A 62 14.44 -5.70 -10.06
N ASP A 63 14.23 -6.71 -9.23
CA ASP A 63 15.27 -7.66 -8.75
C ASP A 63 16.49 -6.95 -8.17
N GLY A 64 16.26 -5.83 -7.47
CA GLY A 64 17.29 -5.01 -6.83
C GLY A 64 18.01 -4.04 -7.76
N ALA A 65 17.78 -4.05 -9.06
CA ALA A 65 18.33 -3.09 -10.01
C ALA A 65 17.31 -1.97 -10.33
N PRO A 66 17.77 -0.73 -10.59
CA PRO A 66 16.88 0.37 -10.99
C PRO A 66 16.03 -0.01 -12.21
N GLU A 67 14.73 0.28 -12.14
CA GLU A 67 13.79 0.01 -13.24
C GLU A 67 13.11 1.30 -13.70
N ASN A 68 12.83 1.37 -15.00
CA ASN A 68 12.12 2.49 -15.60
C ASN A 68 10.68 2.55 -15.11
N TYR A 69 10.19 3.77 -14.85
CA TYR A 69 8.80 4.01 -14.53
C TYR A 69 8.33 5.38 -15.05
N VAL A 70 7.03 5.49 -15.22
CA VAL A 70 6.34 6.77 -15.46
C VAL A 70 5.09 6.84 -14.58
N THR A 71 4.68 8.06 -14.24
CA THR A 71 3.46 8.30 -13.46
C THR A 71 2.41 8.98 -14.32
N GLU A 72 1.14 8.57 -14.19
CA GLU A 72 0.02 9.21 -14.86
C GLU A 72 -1.18 9.33 -13.91
N SER A 73 -2.03 10.34 -14.15
CA SER A 73 -3.29 10.48 -13.42
C SER A 73 -4.33 9.51 -13.96
N LYS A 74 -4.98 8.74 -13.07
CA LYS A 74 -6.04 7.79 -13.40
C LYS A 74 -7.22 7.95 -12.42
N GLY A 75 -8.15 8.81 -12.74
CA GLY A 75 -9.31 9.09 -11.89
C GLY A 75 -8.90 9.67 -10.53
N ILE A 76 -9.16 8.96 -9.45
CA ILE A 76 -8.74 9.35 -8.09
C ILE A 76 -7.33 8.87 -7.74
N ASN A 77 -6.73 8.04 -8.60
CA ASN A 77 -5.41 7.43 -8.41
C ASN A 77 -4.33 8.16 -9.21
N THR A 78 -3.10 8.01 -8.78
CA THR A 78 -1.91 8.11 -9.62
C THR A 78 -1.43 6.70 -9.91
N ARG A 79 -1.30 6.36 -11.19
CA ARG A 79 -0.73 5.10 -11.64
C ARG A 79 0.76 5.24 -11.83
N ILE A 80 1.52 4.34 -11.22
CA ILE A 80 2.95 4.13 -11.49
C ILE A 80 3.02 2.96 -12.47
N LYS A 81 3.44 3.23 -13.70
CA LYS A 81 3.71 2.20 -14.73
C LYS A 81 5.19 1.84 -14.63
N ILE A 82 5.49 0.60 -14.30
CA ILE A 82 6.85 0.12 -14.04
C ILE A 82 7.22 -0.87 -15.13
N GLY A 83 8.37 -0.66 -15.76
CA GLY A 83 8.90 -1.47 -16.84
C GLY A 83 9.11 -0.67 -18.12
N ASN A 84 9.49 -1.37 -19.19
CA ASN A 84 9.75 -0.77 -20.50
C ASN A 84 8.77 -1.33 -21.54
N ALA A 85 8.06 -0.46 -22.26
CA ALA A 85 7.08 -0.83 -23.26
C ALA A 85 7.66 -1.65 -24.44
N ASP A 86 8.95 -1.50 -24.71
CA ASP A 86 9.66 -2.15 -25.80
C ASP A 86 10.30 -3.49 -25.41
N ILE A 87 10.28 -3.84 -24.12
CA ILE A 87 10.92 -5.05 -23.58
C ILE A 87 9.86 -6.02 -23.09
N ILE A 88 9.78 -7.20 -23.71
CA ILE A 88 8.99 -8.32 -23.22
C ILE A 88 9.84 -9.08 -22.19
N LEU A 89 9.32 -9.26 -21.00
CA LEU A 89 9.98 -10.05 -19.95
C LEU A 89 9.92 -11.55 -20.31
N SER A 90 10.97 -12.26 -19.99
CA SER A 90 10.97 -13.73 -20.02
C SER A 90 10.02 -14.27 -18.95
N ASN A 91 9.47 -15.47 -19.15
CA ASN A 91 8.69 -16.13 -18.11
C ASN A 91 9.57 -16.39 -16.89
N GLY A 92 9.02 -16.17 -15.71
CA GLY A 92 9.73 -16.35 -14.45
C GLY A 92 9.23 -15.42 -13.34
N GLU A 93 9.88 -15.51 -12.20
CA GLU A 93 9.54 -14.69 -11.03
C GLU A 93 10.38 -13.40 -11.04
N TYR A 94 9.74 -12.28 -10.72
CA TYR A 94 10.36 -10.96 -10.59
C TYR A 94 9.88 -10.29 -9.32
N THR A 95 10.76 -9.50 -8.70
CA THR A 95 10.42 -8.71 -7.51
C THR A 95 10.56 -7.23 -7.82
N TYR A 96 9.44 -6.51 -7.75
CA TYR A 96 9.43 -5.06 -7.86
C TYR A 96 9.47 -4.44 -6.46
N THR A 97 10.39 -3.47 -6.27
CA THR A 97 10.43 -2.64 -5.05
C THR A 97 10.07 -1.22 -5.42
N ILE A 98 9.09 -0.65 -4.73
CA ILE A 98 8.63 0.72 -4.95
C ILE A 98 8.75 1.46 -3.62
N LYS A 99 9.53 2.55 -3.57
CA LYS A 99 9.58 3.45 -2.43
C LYS A 99 8.96 4.78 -2.78
N TYR A 100 8.05 5.25 -1.96
CA TYR A 100 7.41 6.54 -2.18
C TYR A 100 6.99 7.20 -0.86
N ASN A 101 6.79 8.51 -0.94
CA ASN A 101 6.18 9.33 0.10
C ASN A 101 4.79 9.80 -0.36
N LEU A 102 3.84 9.79 0.56
CA LEU A 102 2.50 10.35 0.34
C LEU A 102 2.12 11.24 1.52
N ASN A 103 1.73 12.47 1.25
CA ASN A 103 1.40 13.43 2.30
C ASN A 103 -0.04 13.28 2.83
N ARG A 104 -0.32 13.88 4.00
CA ARG A 104 -1.67 14.05 4.57
C ARG A 104 -2.45 12.74 4.76
N GLN A 105 -1.78 11.71 5.28
CA GLN A 105 -2.39 10.39 5.48
C GLN A 105 -3.00 10.19 6.87
N VAL A 106 -2.75 11.09 7.81
CA VAL A 106 -3.30 11.02 9.17
C VAL A 106 -4.68 11.70 9.20
N ARG A 107 -5.66 10.99 9.73
CA ARG A 107 -7.01 11.45 10.05
C ARG A 107 -7.08 11.86 11.51
N PHE A 108 -7.85 12.89 11.81
CA PHE A 108 -8.00 13.43 13.15
C PHE A 108 -9.43 13.19 13.66
N PHE A 109 -9.54 12.43 14.74
CA PHE A 109 -10.78 12.25 15.48
C PHE A 109 -10.69 12.96 16.84
N ASP A 110 -11.79 13.13 17.56
CA ASP A 110 -11.80 13.86 18.83
C ASP A 110 -10.90 13.23 19.89
N GLY A 111 -10.86 11.90 19.97
CA GLY A 111 -10.12 11.15 21.01
C GLY A 111 -8.79 10.55 20.55
N TYR A 112 -8.51 10.46 19.24
CA TYR A 112 -7.33 9.78 18.70
C TYR A 112 -6.98 10.30 17.31
N ASP A 113 -5.79 9.98 16.85
CA ASP A 113 -5.37 10.16 15.46
C ASP A 113 -5.23 8.79 14.80
N GLU A 114 -5.42 8.69 13.47
CA GLU A 114 -5.48 7.41 12.77
C GLU A 114 -4.82 7.50 11.39
N VAL A 115 -4.08 6.46 11.03
CA VAL A 115 -3.77 6.15 9.64
C VAL A 115 -4.72 5.04 9.17
N TYR A 116 -5.42 5.29 8.05
CA TYR A 116 -6.24 4.30 7.35
C TYR A 116 -5.60 4.03 5.99
N TRP A 117 -5.09 2.83 5.79
CA TRP A 117 -4.24 2.52 4.65
C TRP A 117 -4.75 1.32 3.85
N ASN A 118 -5.02 1.53 2.56
CA ASN A 118 -5.27 0.44 1.63
C ASN A 118 -3.92 -0.09 1.14
N VAL A 119 -3.48 -1.21 1.73
CA VAL A 119 -2.14 -1.78 1.55
C VAL A 119 -1.89 -2.20 0.13
N THR A 120 -2.71 -3.12 -0.38
CA THR A 120 -2.53 -3.70 -1.70
C THR A 120 -3.18 -2.89 -2.81
N GLY A 121 -4.22 -2.11 -2.50
CA GLY A 121 -5.16 -1.61 -3.49
C GLY A 121 -6.15 -2.69 -3.93
N ASN A 122 -7.23 -2.26 -4.58
CA ASN A 122 -8.28 -3.15 -5.12
C ASN A 122 -8.32 -3.15 -6.66
N GLU A 123 -7.25 -2.66 -7.31
CA GLU A 123 -7.23 -2.52 -8.78
C GLU A 123 -6.50 -3.68 -9.49
N TRP A 124 -6.07 -4.69 -8.75
CA TRP A 124 -5.35 -5.82 -9.31
C TRP A 124 -6.30 -6.78 -10.04
N PRO A 125 -6.12 -7.00 -11.35
CA PRO A 125 -6.92 -7.96 -12.12
C PRO A 125 -6.44 -9.41 -11.95
N PHE A 126 -5.62 -9.69 -10.95
CA PHE A 126 -5.12 -11.02 -10.57
C PHE A 126 -5.14 -11.20 -9.07
N SER A 127 -5.12 -12.45 -8.63
CA SER A 127 -5.03 -12.80 -7.21
C SER A 127 -3.68 -12.41 -6.60
N ILE A 128 -3.68 -12.28 -5.29
CA ILE A 128 -2.49 -12.10 -4.46
C ILE A 128 -2.45 -13.27 -3.49
N ASP A 129 -1.44 -14.14 -3.60
CA ASP A 129 -1.37 -15.36 -2.81
C ASP A 129 -1.11 -15.05 -1.33
N LYS A 130 -0.29 -14.02 -1.07
CA LYS A 130 0.03 -13.54 0.27
C LYS A 130 0.17 -12.02 0.28
N ALA A 131 -0.40 -11.36 1.30
CA ALA A 131 -0.20 -9.94 1.53
C ALA A 131 0.13 -9.66 3.00
N SER A 132 1.10 -8.76 3.22
CA SER A 132 1.48 -8.34 4.56
C SER A 132 1.83 -6.87 4.63
N VAL A 133 1.71 -6.27 5.82
CA VAL A 133 2.14 -4.91 6.09
C VAL A 133 2.65 -4.75 7.52
N THR A 134 3.74 -4.01 7.65
CA THR A 134 4.19 -3.50 8.94
C THR A 134 4.01 -1.98 8.97
N ILE A 135 3.23 -1.49 9.94
CA ILE A 135 3.02 -0.06 10.16
C ILE A 135 3.79 0.36 11.39
N THR A 136 4.60 1.40 11.25
CA THR A 136 5.34 2.03 12.33
C THR A 136 4.89 3.46 12.49
N LEU A 137 4.43 3.81 13.69
CA LEU A 137 4.05 5.15 14.10
C LEU A 137 5.28 5.95 14.56
N PRO A 138 5.18 7.30 14.71
CA PRO A 138 6.20 8.09 15.39
C PRO A 138 6.57 7.50 16.75
N GLN A 139 7.83 7.66 17.18
CA GLN A 139 8.39 6.99 18.36
C GLN A 139 7.59 7.26 19.66
N GLU A 140 6.99 8.44 19.78
CA GLU A 140 6.19 8.84 20.95
C GLU A 140 4.74 8.33 20.89
N ALA A 141 4.31 7.78 19.76
CA ALA A 141 2.97 7.24 19.59
C ALA A 141 2.86 5.86 20.21
N THR A 142 1.76 5.64 20.92
CA THR A 142 1.36 4.32 21.41
C THR A 142 0.07 3.91 20.72
N ILE A 143 0.05 2.75 20.09
CA ILE A 143 -1.13 2.19 19.44
C ILE A 143 -2.21 1.98 20.50
N SER A 144 -3.36 2.65 20.32
CA SER A 144 -4.52 2.52 21.20
C SER A 144 -5.59 1.58 20.62
N GLN A 145 -5.63 1.50 19.30
CA GLN A 145 -6.55 0.62 18.56
C GLN A 145 -5.99 0.29 17.19
N HIS A 146 -6.37 -0.88 16.65
CA HIS A 146 -6.04 -1.22 15.28
C HIS A 146 -7.05 -2.24 14.73
N ALA A 147 -7.27 -2.21 13.42
CA ALA A 147 -8.16 -3.13 12.72
C ALA A 147 -7.62 -3.44 11.32
N GLY A 148 -7.90 -4.65 10.83
CA GLY A 148 -7.64 -5.09 9.47
C GLY A 148 -8.93 -5.40 8.74
N TYR A 149 -8.92 -5.24 7.42
CA TYR A 149 -10.02 -5.56 6.52
C TYR A 149 -9.45 -6.23 5.27
N SER A 150 -10.07 -7.33 4.83
CA SER A 150 -9.67 -7.99 3.58
C SER A 150 -10.88 -8.34 2.73
N GLY A 151 -10.74 -8.24 1.41
CA GLY A 151 -11.81 -8.53 0.47
C GLY A 151 -12.05 -7.40 -0.54
N LEU A 152 -13.23 -7.40 -1.15
CA LEU A 152 -13.68 -6.34 -2.06
C LEU A 152 -13.81 -5.00 -1.32
N SER A 153 -13.79 -3.91 -2.08
CA SER A 153 -14.00 -2.57 -1.50
C SER A 153 -15.28 -2.50 -0.69
N GLY A 154 -15.18 -2.07 0.60
CA GLY A 154 -16.27 -2.03 1.55
C GLY A 154 -16.42 -3.28 2.43
N ALA A 155 -15.55 -4.28 2.29
CA ALA A 155 -15.51 -5.42 3.21
C ALA A 155 -15.27 -4.96 4.66
N THR A 156 -15.94 -5.61 5.63
CA THR A 156 -15.88 -5.27 7.06
C THR A 156 -15.17 -6.33 7.90
N GLY A 157 -14.84 -7.48 7.31
CA GLY A 157 -14.09 -8.57 7.96
C GLY A 157 -12.65 -8.63 7.48
N CYS A 158 -11.81 -9.39 8.20
CA CYS A 158 -10.44 -9.68 7.78
C CYS A 158 -10.13 -11.18 7.90
N SER A 159 -9.69 -11.76 6.79
CA SER A 159 -8.98 -13.03 6.80
C SER A 159 -7.48 -12.76 6.97
N CYS A 160 -7.13 -12.21 8.12
CA CYS A 160 -5.76 -11.82 8.44
C CYS A 160 -5.45 -12.01 9.95
N THR A 161 -4.19 -12.13 10.28
CA THR A 161 -3.66 -12.04 11.63
C THR A 161 -3.00 -10.71 11.85
N SER A 162 -2.92 -10.27 13.10
CA SER A 162 -2.15 -9.10 13.50
C SER A 162 -1.31 -9.37 14.74
N SER A 163 -0.17 -8.72 14.84
CA SER A 163 0.71 -8.76 16.01
C SER A 163 1.34 -7.39 16.25
N LEU A 164 1.32 -6.94 17.52
CA LEU A 164 2.02 -5.73 17.91
C LEU A 164 3.52 -6.00 18.00
N VAL A 165 4.32 -5.05 17.52
CA VAL A 165 5.78 -5.05 17.62
C VAL A 165 6.17 -3.84 18.48
N GLY A 166 6.32 -4.06 19.78
CA GLY A 166 6.42 -2.97 20.75
C GLY A 166 5.10 -2.20 20.87
N ASN A 167 5.19 -0.90 21.21
CA ASN A 167 4.02 -0.05 21.45
C ASN A 167 3.60 0.78 20.22
N SER A 168 4.49 0.95 19.26
CA SER A 168 4.30 1.87 18.12
C SER A 168 4.28 1.18 16.75
N SER A 169 4.37 -0.13 16.69
CA SER A 169 4.31 -0.87 15.43
C SER A 169 3.33 -2.03 15.48
N VAL A 170 2.70 -2.32 14.36
CA VAL A 170 1.81 -3.46 14.18
C VAL A 170 2.06 -4.11 12.82
N HIS A 171 2.11 -5.43 12.83
CA HIS A 171 2.20 -6.25 11.63
C HIS A 171 0.88 -6.93 11.34
N TYR A 172 0.48 -6.96 10.07
CA TYR A 172 -0.66 -7.71 9.55
C TYR A 172 -0.22 -8.65 8.43
N GLU A 173 -0.82 -9.82 8.38
CA GLU A 173 -0.61 -10.79 7.31
C GLU A 173 -1.92 -11.50 6.98
N THR A 174 -2.25 -11.67 5.69
CA THR A 174 -3.43 -12.44 5.26
C THR A 174 -3.25 -13.92 5.56
N THR A 175 -4.31 -14.58 6.04
CA THR A 175 -4.33 -16.03 6.33
C THR A 175 -4.76 -16.86 5.13
N ILE A 176 -5.38 -16.22 4.15
CA ILE A 176 -5.76 -16.78 2.84
C ILE A 176 -5.39 -15.78 1.75
N GLY A 177 -5.20 -16.23 0.52
CA GLY A 177 -4.98 -15.36 -0.62
C GLY A 177 -6.14 -14.40 -0.87
N LEU A 178 -5.85 -13.28 -1.52
CA LEU A 178 -6.84 -12.31 -1.98
C LEU A 178 -7.22 -12.65 -3.42
N SER A 179 -8.51 -12.70 -3.71
CA SER A 179 -9.01 -12.90 -5.07
C SER A 179 -8.85 -11.64 -5.93
N VAL A 180 -9.19 -11.75 -7.20
CA VAL A 180 -9.18 -10.62 -8.14
C VAL A 180 -10.00 -9.45 -7.59
N TYR A 181 -9.42 -8.24 -7.60
CA TYR A 181 -10.00 -7.00 -7.04
C TYR A 181 -10.23 -6.99 -5.52
N GLU A 182 -9.79 -7.99 -4.80
CA GLU A 182 -9.72 -7.93 -3.35
C GLU A 182 -8.44 -7.26 -2.87
N GLY A 183 -8.51 -6.68 -1.68
CA GLY A 183 -7.37 -5.97 -1.08
C GLY A 183 -7.28 -6.17 0.43
N LEU A 184 -6.13 -5.84 0.98
CA LEU A 184 -5.87 -5.71 2.41
C LEU A 184 -5.88 -4.22 2.76
N THR A 185 -6.68 -3.84 3.74
CA THR A 185 -6.74 -2.47 4.30
C THR A 185 -6.55 -2.55 5.81
N VAL A 186 -5.85 -1.59 6.39
CA VAL A 186 -5.61 -1.52 7.82
C VAL A 186 -5.89 -0.12 8.37
N ALA A 187 -6.37 -0.07 9.60
CA ALA A 187 -6.55 1.15 10.38
C ALA A 187 -5.72 1.04 11.65
N VAL A 188 -4.93 2.05 11.97
CA VAL A 188 -4.12 2.09 13.19
C VAL A 188 -4.28 3.46 13.83
N GLY A 189 -4.82 3.48 15.06
CA GLY A 189 -5.07 4.68 15.84
C GLY A 189 -4.15 4.78 17.06
N TRP A 190 -3.81 6.01 17.43
CA TRP A 190 -2.97 6.33 18.57
C TRP A 190 -3.46 7.57 19.31
N GLN A 191 -2.89 7.84 20.49
CA GLN A 191 -3.24 9.01 21.31
C GLN A 191 -2.96 10.32 20.58
N LYS A 192 -3.75 11.35 20.90
CA LYS A 192 -3.59 12.71 20.41
C LYS A 192 -2.27 13.35 20.84
N GLY A 193 -1.78 14.27 20.02
CA GLY A 193 -0.68 15.17 20.38
C GLY A 193 0.72 14.66 20.04
N VAL A 194 0.80 13.69 19.13
CA VAL A 194 2.08 13.14 18.64
C VAL A 194 2.37 13.61 17.22
#